data_78c87d22c5a3113998abc71b85b5fc50
#
_entry.id   78c87d22c5a3113998abc71b85b5fc50
#
_cell.length_a   1.000
_cell.length_b   1.000
_cell.length_c   1.000
_cell.angle_alpha   90.00
_cell.angle_beta   90.00
_cell.angle_gamma   90.00
#
_symmetry.space_group_name_H-M   'P 1'
#
loop_
_entity.id
_entity.type
_entity.pdbx_description
1 polymer ?
#
loop_
_entity_poly.entity_id
_entity_poly.type
_entity_poly.pdbx_seq_one_letter_code
_entity_poly.pdbx_strand_id
1 'polypeptide(L)'
;IVNHKGLKVITNWHVIEGAESIDVWIKPEKMVDENYLIYRVDSYSAKLIKINKTKDLAMLEVNKLPFNIKPVSYGKFNKIRPGQNTFVIGHPKGLLWSFTSGMVSQIRPNYDWRYKGSNHTANVIQTDASINPGNSGGPLFNKDKKLIGVNTFTSDGENLNFAIAVDDVIEFLNEKPKPINKERKESVYIQKKKKGNTWIKKKEKKSSISGSIDLSDAIEADL
;
A
#
# COMPACT_ATOMS: atom_id res chain seq x y z
N ILE A 1 -1.72 5.13 -10.20
CA ILE A 1 -3.05 5.73 -10.49
C ILE A 1 -3.70 4.96 -11.62
N VAL A 2 -4.97 4.65 -11.49
CA VAL A 2 -5.78 3.88 -12.44
C VAL A 2 -6.98 4.70 -12.91
N ASN A 3 -7.55 4.33 -14.07
CA ASN A 3 -8.82 4.90 -14.53
C ASN A 3 -9.97 3.95 -14.17
N HIS A 4 -10.82 4.36 -13.24
CA HIS A 4 -12.04 3.65 -12.87
C HIS A 4 -13.10 4.67 -12.48
N LYS A 5 -14.01 5.00 -13.41
CA LYS A 5 -14.98 6.11 -13.22
C LYS A 5 -14.29 7.39 -12.75
N GLY A 6 -13.21 7.79 -13.43
CA GLY A 6 -12.28 8.83 -13.05
C GLY A 6 -10.98 8.27 -12.43
N LEU A 7 -10.02 9.15 -12.18
CA LEU A 7 -8.72 8.75 -11.65
C LEU A 7 -8.84 8.32 -10.18
N LYS A 8 -8.31 7.15 -9.86
CA LYS A 8 -8.25 6.56 -8.53
C LYS A 8 -6.83 6.11 -8.21
N VAL A 9 -6.50 6.01 -6.94
CA VAL A 9 -5.24 5.43 -6.48
C VAL A 9 -5.53 4.04 -5.93
N ILE A 10 -4.75 3.04 -6.36
CA ILE A 10 -4.74 1.70 -5.79
C ILE A 10 -3.50 1.55 -4.94
N THR A 11 -3.68 0.97 -3.77
CA THR A 11 -2.62 0.60 -2.83
C THR A 11 -3.01 -0.69 -2.11
N ASN A 12 -2.15 -1.19 -1.21
CA ASN A 12 -2.53 -2.30 -0.34
C ASN A 12 -3.42 -1.82 0.81
N TRP A 13 -4.26 -2.74 1.31
CA TRP A 13 -5.04 -2.49 2.51
C TRP A 13 -4.14 -2.32 3.74
N HIS A 14 -3.11 -3.18 3.91
CA HIS A 14 -2.21 -3.12 5.06
C HIS A 14 -1.42 -1.80 5.17
N VAL A 15 -1.25 -1.06 4.05
CA VAL A 15 -0.57 0.24 4.03
C VAL A 15 -1.43 1.33 4.68
N ILE A 16 -2.76 1.20 4.56
CA ILE A 16 -3.71 2.21 5.07
C ILE A 16 -4.52 1.73 6.26
N GLU A 17 -4.23 0.53 6.76
CA GLU A 17 -4.93 -0.04 7.91
C GLU A 17 -4.71 0.81 9.15
N GLY A 18 -5.82 1.25 9.77
CA GLY A 18 -5.78 2.08 10.97
C GLY A 18 -5.45 3.55 10.75
N ALA A 19 -5.21 3.98 9.50
CA ALA A 19 -4.93 5.38 9.21
C ALA A 19 -6.18 6.26 9.48
N GLU A 20 -5.98 7.38 10.17
CA GLU A 20 -7.02 8.40 10.41
C GLU A 20 -7.15 9.35 9.23
N SER A 21 -6.03 9.65 8.57
CA SER A 21 -5.95 10.44 7.34
C SER A 21 -5.03 9.76 6.33
N ILE A 22 -5.24 10.04 5.06
CA ILE A 22 -4.45 9.47 3.96
C ILE A 22 -4.09 10.61 3.03
N ASP A 23 -2.80 10.78 2.77
CA ASP A 23 -2.30 11.73 1.80
C ASP A 23 -1.56 11.01 0.66
N VAL A 24 -1.73 11.53 -0.55
CA VAL A 24 -1.08 11.03 -1.75
C VAL A 24 -0.09 12.08 -2.24
N TRP A 25 1.17 11.72 -2.28
CA TRP A 25 2.24 12.58 -2.76
C TRP A 25 2.49 12.33 -4.23
N ILE A 26 2.53 13.39 -5.01
CA ILE A 26 2.75 13.32 -6.46
C ILE A 26 4.20 13.72 -6.76
N LYS A 27 4.89 12.86 -7.52
CA LYS A 27 6.25 13.16 -7.97
C LYS A 27 6.27 14.45 -8.79
N PRO A 28 7.08 15.45 -8.45
CA PRO A 28 7.22 16.65 -9.25
C PRO A 28 7.90 16.34 -10.60
N GLU A 29 7.59 17.13 -11.63
CA GLU A 29 8.17 16.94 -12.98
C GLU A 29 9.68 17.18 -12.98
N LYS A 30 10.17 18.12 -12.18
CA LYS A 30 11.60 18.43 -12.04
C LYS A 30 12.04 18.10 -10.61
N MET A 31 12.92 17.12 -10.51
CA MET A 31 13.64 16.83 -9.26
C MET A 31 14.89 17.68 -9.22
N VAL A 32 14.97 18.59 -8.25
CA VAL A 32 16.13 19.50 -8.11
C VAL A 32 17.13 18.93 -7.11
N ASP A 33 16.67 18.32 -6.01
CA ASP A 33 17.48 17.74 -4.93
C ASP A 33 16.58 16.82 -4.08
N GLU A 34 17.09 15.68 -3.59
CA GLU A 34 16.31 14.78 -2.71
C GLU A 34 15.91 15.47 -1.40
N ASN A 35 16.78 16.24 -0.80
CA ASN A 35 16.49 16.99 0.43
C ASN A 35 15.45 18.10 0.20
N TYR A 36 15.38 18.66 -1.00
CA TYR A 36 14.41 19.69 -1.36
C TYR A 36 13.03 19.11 -1.63
N LEU A 37 12.96 17.85 -2.06
CA LEU A 37 11.70 17.15 -2.36
C LEU A 37 10.85 16.87 -1.12
N ILE A 38 11.48 16.52 0.00
CA ILE A 38 10.77 16.22 1.26
C ILE A 38 9.93 17.44 1.73
N TYR A 39 10.36 18.65 1.42
CA TYR A 39 9.71 19.89 1.85
C TYR A 39 8.77 20.53 0.82
N ARG A 40 8.75 20.05 -0.43
CA ARG A 40 7.99 20.68 -1.53
C ARG A 40 7.20 19.71 -2.40
N VAL A 41 7.04 18.48 -1.98
CA VAL A 41 6.14 17.55 -2.68
C VAL A 41 4.72 17.95 -2.39
N ASP A 42 3.94 18.18 -3.44
CA ASP A 42 2.52 18.42 -3.29
C ASP A 42 1.84 17.16 -2.73
N SER A 43 1.23 17.30 -1.58
CA SER A 43 0.38 16.27 -0.98
C SER A 43 -1.09 16.58 -1.23
N TYR A 44 -1.85 15.54 -1.49
CA TYR A 44 -3.27 15.61 -1.81
C TYR A 44 -4.03 14.68 -0.89
N SER A 45 -4.93 15.24 -0.10
CA SER A 45 -5.78 14.43 0.78
C SER A 45 -6.62 13.44 -0.02
N ALA A 46 -6.68 12.22 0.44
CA ALA A 46 -7.36 11.12 -0.20
C ALA A 46 -8.44 10.52 0.70
N LYS A 47 -9.53 10.08 0.07
CA LYS A 47 -10.63 9.39 0.73
C LYS A 47 -10.61 7.91 0.39
N LEU A 48 -10.73 7.05 1.40
CA LEU A 48 -10.90 5.63 1.21
C LEU A 48 -12.29 5.35 0.60
N ILE A 49 -12.31 4.69 -0.56
CA ILE A 49 -13.54 4.34 -1.29
C ILE A 49 -13.91 2.88 -1.08
N LYS A 50 -12.92 1.99 -1.16
CA LYS A 50 -13.18 0.55 -1.12
C LYS A 50 -11.94 -0.21 -0.62
N ILE A 51 -12.17 -1.31 0.07
CA ILE A 51 -11.15 -2.26 0.48
C ILE A 51 -11.54 -3.69 0.10
N ASN A 52 -10.54 -4.52 -0.13
CA ASN A 52 -10.66 -5.98 -0.14
C ASN A 52 -9.53 -6.53 0.74
N LYS A 53 -9.87 -6.87 1.99
CA LYS A 53 -8.90 -7.37 2.97
C LYS A 53 -8.31 -8.70 2.54
N THR A 54 -9.11 -9.58 1.93
CA THR A 54 -8.65 -10.89 1.46
C THR A 54 -7.56 -10.75 0.42
N LYS A 55 -7.72 -9.82 -0.54
CA LYS A 55 -6.73 -9.56 -1.60
C LYS A 55 -5.71 -8.49 -1.22
N ASP A 56 -5.75 -7.96 0.01
CA ASP A 56 -4.88 -6.87 0.46
C ASP A 56 -4.89 -5.65 -0.46
N LEU A 57 -6.07 -5.23 -0.92
CA LEU A 57 -6.24 -4.09 -1.82
C LEU A 57 -7.10 -2.98 -1.22
N ALA A 58 -6.75 -1.74 -1.52
CA ALA A 58 -7.52 -0.55 -1.19
C ALA A 58 -7.60 0.42 -2.37
N MET A 59 -8.72 1.11 -2.52
CA MET A 59 -8.95 2.13 -3.53
C MET A 59 -9.23 3.46 -2.87
N LEU A 60 -8.49 4.48 -3.29
CA LEU A 60 -8.57 5.84 -2.79
C LEU A 60 -9.06 6.77 -3.89
N GLU A 61 -9.82 7.78 -3.50
CA GLU A 61 -10.16 8.94 -4.31
C GLU A 61 -9.39 10.16 -3.81
N VAL A 62 -8.72 10.83 -4.71
CA VAL A 62 -7.95 12.05 -4.40
C VAL A 62 -8.74 13.26 -4.89
N ASN A 63 -8.94 14.24 -4.01
CA ASN A 63 -9.86 15.34 -4.27
C ASN A 63 -9.47 16.26 -5.45
N LYS A 64 -8.17 16.42 -5.71
CA LYS A 64 -7.68 17.27 -6.81
C LYS A 64 -6.35 16.74 -7.33
N LEU A 65 -6.39 15.75 -8.21
CA LEU A 65 -5.16 15.35 -8.90
C LEU A 65 -4.74 16.41 -9.93
N PRO A 66 -3.41 16.61 -10.12
CA PRO A 66 -2.92 17.46 -11.21
C PRO A 66 -3.46 17.01 -12.58
N PHE A 67 -3.74 17.96 -13.46
CA PHE A 67 -4.37 17.70 -14.76
C PHE A 67 -3.51 16.86 -15.73
N ASN A 68 -2.19 16.85 -15.54
CA ASN A 68 -1.22 16.11 -16.35
C ASN A 68 -1.05 14.63 -15.93
N ILE A 69 -1.69 14.20 -14.84
CA ILE A 69 -1.61 12.81 -14.36
C ILE A 69 -2.34 11.88 -15.32
N LYS A 70 -1.62 10.87 -15.80
CA LYS A 70 -2.18 9.82 -16.66
C LYS A 70 -2.34 8.51 -15.89
N PRO A 71 -3.44 7.78 -16.10
CA PRO A 71 -3.61 6.46 -15.51
C PRO A 71 -2.65 5.47 -16.18
N VAL A 72 -2.25 4.44 -15.43
CA VAL A 72 -1.47 3.32 -15.98
C VAL A 72 -2.33 2.46 -16.90
N SER A 73 -1.70 1.89 -17.92
CA SER A 73 -2.31 0.83 -18.75
C SER A 73 -2.09 -0.53 -18.09
N TYR A 74 -3.05 -1.44 -18.26
CA TYR A 74 -2.96 -2.80 -17.72
C TYR A 74 -2.28 -3.75 -18.69
N GLY A 75 -1.44 -4.63 -18.15
CA GLY A 75 -1.00 -5.84 -18.84
C GLY A 75 -2.13 -6.86 -18.93
N LYS A 76 -1.89 -7.96 -19.65
CA LYS A 76 -2.82 -9.09 -19.74
C LYS A 76 -2.25 -10.23 -18.88
N PHE A 77 -2.96 -10.63 -17.84
CA PHE A 77 -2.52 -11.67 -16.92
C PHE A 77 -2.14 -12.97 -17.65
N ASN A 78 -2.97 -13.40 -18.58
CA ASN A 78 -2.73 -14.61 -19.39
C ASN A 78 -1.52 -14.52 -20.35
N LYS A 79 -0.87 -13.35 -20.43
CA LYS A 79 0.37 -13.12 -21.19
C LYS A 79 1.62 -13.07 -20.30
N ILE A 80 1.45 -13.10 -18.99
CA ILE A 80 2.58 -13.09 -18.05
C ILE A 80 3.23 -14.48 -18.04
N ARG A 81 4.56 -14.51 -18.06
CA ARG A 81 5.35 -15.77 -18.07
C ARG A 81 6.60 -15.58 -17.21
N PRO A 82 7.08 -16.63 -16.55
CA PRO A 82 8.42 -16.65 -15.94
C PRO A 82 9.49 -16.22 -16.93
N GLY A 83 10.51 -15.51 -16.45
CA GLY A 83 11.59 -14.95 -17.25
C GLY A 83 11.28 -13.60 -17.92
N GLN A 84 10.07 -13.06 -17.80
CA GLN A 84 9.76 -11.71 -18.30
C GLN A 84 10.31 -10.63 -17.37
N ASN A 85 10.92 -9.59 -17.94
CA ASN A 85 11.41 -8.45 -17.17
C ASN A 85 10.28 -7.72 -16.45
N THR A 86 10.58 -7.34 -15.20
CA THR A 86 9.70 -6.56 -14.32
C THR A 86 10.40 -5.34 -13.79
N PHE A 87 9.62 -4.31 -13.46
CA PHE A 87 10.10 -3.05 -12.90
C PHE A 87 9.20 -2.64 -11.75
N VAL A 88 9.82 -2.18 -10.65
CA VAL A 88 9.15 -1.66 -9.47
C VAL A 88 9.53 -0.20 -9.30
N ILE A 89 8.56 0.64 -8.94
CA ILE A 89 8.78 2.01 -8.50
C ILE A 89 8.19 2.13 -7.10
N GLY A 90 8.98 2.63 -6.16
CA GLY A 90 8.55 2.76 -4.77
C GLY A 90 9.45 3.69 -3.96
N HIS A 91 9.33 3.59 -2.64
CA HIS A 91 10.05 4.42 -1.67
C HIS A 91 10.72 3.54 -0.61
N PRO A 92 11.59 2.58 -1.01
CA PRO A 92 12.18 1.64 -0.08
C PRO A 92 12.96 2.40 1.01
N LYS A 93 12.65 2.11 2.28
CA LYS A 93 13.31 2.76 3.44
C LYS A 93 13.33 4.31 3.34
N GLY A 94 12.30 4.92 2.77
CA GLY A 94 12.18 6.36 2.60
C GLY A 94 12.96 6.97 1.42
N LEU A 95 13.68 6.15 0.62
CA LEU A 95 14.36 6.61 -0.60
C LEU A 95 13.31 6.86 -1.69
N LEU A 96 12.98 8.13 -1.89
CA LEU A 96 11.87 8.55 -2.76
C LEU A 96 12.08 8.14 -4.23
N TRP A 97 11.01 7.60 -4.83
CA TRP A 97 10.93 7.23 -6.25
C TRP A 97 12.05 6.32 -6.76
N SER A 98 12.49 5.40 -5.90
CA SER A 98 13.47 4.40 -6.28
C SER A 98 12.92 3.45 -7.33
N PHE A 99 13.79 3.07 -8.25
CA PHE A 99 13.50 2.15 -9.34
C PHE A 99 14.31 0.86 -9.14
N THR A 100 13.63 -0.28 -9.15
CA THR A 100 14.29 -1.59 -9.14
C THR A 100 13.78 -2.43 -10.31
N SER A 101 14.60 -3.39 -10.76
CA SER A 101 14.25 -4.29 -11.86
C SER A 101 14.57 -5.73 -11.51
N GLY A 102 13.90 -6.63 -12.18
CA GLY A 102 14.09 -8.07 -12.06
C GLY A 102 13.25 -8.79 -13.10
N MET A 103 12.86 -10.01 -12.79
CA MET A 103 12.06 -10.87 -13.67
C MET A 103 10.88 -11.48 -12.91
N VAL A 104 9.87 -11.91 -13.65
CA VAL A 104 8.86 -12.83 -13.14
C VAL A 104 9.53 -14.16 -12.84
N SER A 105 9.57 -14.55 -11.58
CA SER A 105 10.09 -15.87 -11.17
C SER A 105 9.02 -16.94 -11.33
N GLN A 106 7.76 -16.65 -10.93
CA GLN A 106 6.63 -17.59 -11.04
C GLN A 106 5.29 -16.84 -10.93
N ILE A 107 4.23 -17.49 -11.37
CA ILE A 107 2.84 -17.09 -11.14
C ILE A 107 2.21 -18.10 -10.20
N ARG A 108 1.58 -17.64 -9.13
CA ARG A 108 0.98 -18.49 -8.11
C ARG A 108 -0.51 -18.14 -7.97
N PRO A 109 -1.40 -18.91 -8.57
CA PRO A 109 -2.84 -18.73 -8.41
C PRO A 109 -3.27 -19.06 -6.98
N ASN A 110 -4.26 -18.29 -6.46
CA ASN A 110 -4.87 -18.52 -5.14
C ASN A 110 -3.84 -18.76 -4.03
N TYR A 111 -2.79 -17.92 -4.00
CA TYR A 111 -1.72 -18.03 -3.02
C TYR A 111 -2.16 -17.43 -1.69
N ASP A 112 -1.99 -18.20 -0.61
CA ASP A 112 -2.28 -17.77 0.75
C ASP A 112 -1.04 -17.23 1.44
N TRP A 113 -1.19 -16.11 2.13
CA TRP A 113 -0.14 -15.57 3.02
C TRP A 113 -0.73 -14.91 4.26
N ARG A 114 0.11 -14.73 5.24
CA ARG A 114 -0.26 -14.03 6.48
C ARG A 114 0.63 -12.82 6.69
N TYR A 115 0.01 -11.68 7.00
CA TYR A 115 0.73 -10.45 7.30
C TYR A 115 0.05 -9.71 8.46
N LYS A 116 0.83 -9.30 9.48
CA LYS A 116 0.34 -8.62 10.70
C LYS A 116 -0.91 -9.25 11.33
N GLY A 117 -0.97 -10.57 11.33
CA GLY A 117 -2.10 -11.33 11.91
C GLY A 117 -3.32 -11.49 11.00
N SER A 118 -3.36 -10.88 9.84
CA SER A 118 -4.41 -11.05 8.82
C SER A 118 -4.04 -12.13 7.82
N ASN A 119 -5.02 -12.92 7.40
CA ASN A 119 -4.87 -13.90 6.32
C ASN A 119 -5.33 -13.26 5.00
N HIS A 120 -4.57 -13.53 3.96
CA HIS A 120 -4.82 -13.01 2.62
C HIS A 120 -4.75 -14.14 1.59
N THR A 121 -5.47 -13.99 0.50
CA THR A 121 -5.48 -14.91 -0.65
C THR A 121 -5.65 -14.10 -1.93
N ALA A 122 -4.77 -14.30 -2.90
CA ALA A 122 -4.87 -13.69 -4.24
C ALA A 122 -4.05 -14.48 -5.25
N ASN A 123 -4.26 -14.20 -6.54
CA ASN A 123 -3.29 -14.56 -7.55
C ASN A 123 -2.08 -13.64 -7.41
N VAL A 124 -0.88 -14.21 -7.24
CA VAL A 124 0.32 -13.40 -7.07
C VAL A 124 1.38 -13.71 -8.13
N ILE A 125 2.15 -12.69 -8.46
CA ILE A 125 3.34 -12.77 -9.27
C ILE A 125 4.54 -12.75 -8.33
N GLN A 126 5.33 -13.83 -8.34
CA GLN A 126 6.62 -13.85 -7.69
C GLN A 126 7.66 -13.22 -8.61
N THR A 127 8.50 -12.36 -8.07
CA THR A 127 9.59 -11.68 -8.79
C THR A 127 10.85 -11.61 -7.95
N ASP A 128 12.00 -11.55 -8.59
CA ASP A 128 13.30 -11.26 -7.98
C ASP A 128 13.61 -9.74 -7.96
N ALA A 129 12.77 -8.91 -8.56
CA ALA A 129 12.85 -7.46 -8.39
C ALA A 129 12.74 -7.11 -6.90
N SER A 130 13.70 -6.37 -6.37
CA SER A 130 13.75 -6.06 -4.93
C SER A 130 12.51 -5.29 -4.47
N ILE A 131 11.77 -5.88 -3.54
CA ILE A 131 10.65 -5.26 -2.84
C ILE A 131 11.03 -5.17 -1.36
N ASN A 132 11.03 -3.96 -0.83
CA ASN A 132 11.32 -3.66 0.57
C ASN A 132 10.16 -2.85 1.18
N PRO A 133 10.08 -2.69 2.51
CA PRO A 133 9.16 -1.75 3.13
C PRO A 133 9.22 -0.37 2.44
N GLY A 134 8.06 0.16 2.04
CA GLY A 134 7.91 1.35 1.20
C GLY A 134 7.65 1.09 -0.29
N ASN A 135 7.78 -0.16 -0.77
CA ASN A 135 7.35 -0.56 -2.11
C ASN A 135 5.93 -1.15 -2.13
N SER A 136 5.38 -1.54 -0.97
CA SER A 136 4.02 -2.06 -0.85
C SER A 136 2.99 -1.06 -1.37
N GLY A 137 2.01 -1.55 -2.14
CA GLY A 137 1.01 -0.72 -2.82
C GLY A 137 1.51 -0.08 -4.11
N GLY A 138 2.83 -0.10 -4.36
CA GLY A 138 3.44 0.37 -5.59
C GLY A 138 3.26 -0.61 -6.76
N PRO A 139 3.52 -0.15 -7.99
CA PRO A 139 3.29 -0.94 -9.20
C PRO A 139 4.41 -1.95 -9.46
N LEU A 140 4.02 -3.12 -9.98
CA LEU A 140 4.89 -4.01 -10.74
C LEU A 140 4.55 -3.84 -12.22
N PHE A 141 5.51 -3.39 -13.01
CA PHE A 141 5.37 -3.18 -14.44
C PHE A 141 6.09 -4.26 -15.25
N ASN A 142 5.61 -4.50 -16.48
CA ASN A 142 6.36 -5.23 -17.50
C ASN A 142 7.22 -4.28 -18.36
N LYS A 143 7.98 -4.85 -19.30
CA LYS A 143 8.83 -4.09 -20.25
C LYS A 143 8.06 -3.05 -21.08
N ASP A 144 6.76 -3.26 -21.31
CA ASP A 144 5.89 -2.34 -22.09
C ASP A 144 5.27 -1.25 -21.20
N LYS A 145 5.78 -1.07 -19.97
CA LYS A 145 5.28 -0.11 -18.96
C LYS A 145 3.81 -0.33 -18.59
N LYS A 146 3.32 -1.57 -18.71
CA LYS A 146 1.97 -1.95 -18.32
C LYS A 146 1.97 -2.52 -16.93
N LEU A 147 1.00 -2.13 -16.11
CA LEU A 147 0.80 -2.69 -14.78
C LEU A 147 0.46 -4.17 -14.90
N ILE A 148 1.26 -5.03 -14.28
CA ILE A 148 1.03 -6.46 -14.18
C ILE A 148 0.72 -6.91 -12.76
N GLY A 149 1.02 -6.08 -11.74
CA GLY A 149 0.68 -6.36 -10.34
C GLY A 149 0.85 -5.15 -9.44
N VAL A 150 0.42 -5.32 -8.19
CA VAL A 150 0.60 -4.37 -7.08
C VAL A 150 1.46 -5.06 -6.02
N ASN A 151 2.65 -4.52 -5.74
CA ASN A 151 3.59 -5.09 -4.77
C ASN A 151 2.94 -5.19 -3.40
N THR A 152 3.18 -6.28 -2.67
CA THR A 152 2.49 -6.51 -1.40
C THR A 152 3.40 -7.03 -0.28
N PHE A 153 4.05 -8.17 -0.43
CA PHE A 153 4.84 -8.78 0.63
C PHE A 153 6.11 -9.44 0.11
N THR A 154 7.01 -9.74 1.03
CA THR A 154 8.19 -10.59 0.83
C THR A 154 8.07 -11.81 1.74
N SER A 155 8.69 -12.90 1.37
CA SER A 155 8.83 -14.11 2.20
C SER A 155 10.27 -14.26 2.65
N ASP A 156 10.47 -15.04 3.70
CA ASP A 156 11.81 -15.40 4.15
C ASP A 156 12.59 -16.10 3.04
N GLY A 157 13.83 -15.67 2.83
CA GLY A 157 14.71 -16.12 1.76
C GLY A 157 15.03 -15.00 0.77
N GLU A 158 16.05 -15.24 -0.06
CA GLU A 158 16.50 -14.25 -1.04
C GLU A 158 15.57 -14.18 -2.25
N ASN A 159 15.25 -12.97 -2.69
CA ASN A 159 14.52 -12.70 -3.92
C ASN A 159 13.10 -13.30 -3.99
N LEU A 160 12.47 -13.52 -2.83
CA LEU A 160 11.09 -14.00 -2.73
C LEU A 160 10.12 -12.82 -2.52
N ASN A 161 9.88 -12.09 -3.59
CA ASN A 161 9.03 -10.91 -3.58
C ASN A 161 7.74 -11.17 -4.35
N PHE A 162 6.63 -10.59 -3.88
CA PHE A 162 5.29 -10.91 -4.39
C PHE A 162 4.48 -9.66 -4.67
N ALA A 163 3.76 -9.70 -5.79
CA ALA A 163 2.79 -8.68 -6.17
C ALA A 163 1.44 -9.34 -6.47
N ILE A 164 0.35 -8.71 -6.02
CA ILE A 164 -1.03 -9.10 -6.38
C ILE A 164 -1.18 -8.94 -7.87
N ALA A 165 -1.60 -9.98 -8.57
CA ALA A 165 -1.68 -9.99 -10.02
C ALA A 165 -2.75 -9.00 -10.55
N VAL A 166 -2.53 -8.50 -11.76
CA VAL A 166 -3.35 -7.45 -12.37
C VAL A 166 -4.82 -7.86 -12.59
N ASP A 167 -5.11 -9.14 -12.78
CA ASP A 167 -6.49 -9.65 -12.91
C ASP A 167 -7.26 -9.49 -11.59
N ASP A 168 -6.65 -9.78 -10.45
CA ASP A 168 -7.24 -9.52 -9.13
C ASP A 168 -7.44 -8.02 -8.87
N VAL A 169 -6.52 -7.18 -9.35
CA VAL A 169 -6.69 -5.72 -9.30
C VAL A 169 -7.88 -5.26 -10.15
N ILE A 170 -8.03 -5.79 -11.37
CA ILE A 170 -9.14 -5.46 -12.27
C ILE A 170 -10.47 -5.97 -11.69
N GLU A 171 -10.50 -7.18 -11.14
CA GLU A 171 -11.68 -7.72 -10.45
C GLU A 171 -12.07 -6.81 -9.28
N PHE A 172 -11.12 -6.47 -8.42
CA PHE A 172 -11.33 -5.55 -7.32
C PHE A 172 -11.88 -4.20 -7.78
N LEU A 173 -11.39 -3.63 -8.88
CA LEU A 173 -11.92 -2.37 -9.42
C LEU A 173 -13.40 -2.49 -9.80
N ASN A 174 -13.83 -3.62 -10.34
CA ASN A 174 -15.19 -3.87 -10.82
C ASN A 174 -16.16 -4.35 -9.71
N GLU A 175 -15.68 -4.82 -8.58
CA GLU A 175 -16.52 -5.17 -7.43
C GLU A 175 -17.32 -3.96 -6.95
N LYS A 176 -18.57 -4.18 -6.55
CA LYS A 176 -19.37 -3.14 -5.90
C LYS A 176 -18.74 -2.78 -4.54
N PRO A 177 -18.64 -1.49 -4.18
CA PRO A 177 -18.17 -1.09 -2.85
C PRO A 177 -19.04 -1.74 -1.77
N LYS A 178 -18.42 -2.47 -0.85
CA LYS A 178 -19.09 -2.90 0.38
C LYS A 178 -19.08 -1.74 1.37
N PRO A 179 -20.11 -1.58 2.21
CA PRO A 179 -20.10 -0.56 3.26
C PRO A 179 -18.83 -0.72 4.10
N ILE A 180 -18.05 0.33 4.21
CA ILE A 180 -16.91 0.36 5.13
C ILE A 180 -17.51 0.62 6.50
N ASN A 181 -17.80 -0.43 7.26
CA ASN A 181 -18.11 -0.28 8.67
C ASN A 181 -16.87 0.29 9.34
N LYS A 182 -16.95 1.55 9.72
CA LYS A 182 -16.02 2.13 10.67
C LYS A 182 -16.27 1.45 12.01
N GLU A 183 -15.70 0.28 12.21
CA GLU A 183 -15.55 -0.24 13.56
C GLU A 183 -14.64 0.74 14.29
N ARG A 184 -15.25 1.69 14.97
CA ARG A 184 -14.58 2.44 16.02
C ARG A 184 -14.17 1.41 17.07
N LYS A 185 -12.97 0.89 16.99
CA LYS A 185 -12.32 0.30 18.15
C LYS A 185 -12.04 1.46 19.09
N GLU A 186 -13.03 1.86 19.88
CA GLU A 186 -12.75 2.56 21.12
C GLU A 186 -11.99 1.55 22.00
N SER A 187 -10.65 1.62 21.92
CA SER A 187 -9.82 0.95 22.89
C SER A 187 -10.02 1.66 24.22
N VAL A 188 -11.00 1.20 24.99
CA VAL A 188 -11.19 1.65 26.35
C VAL A 188 -10.11 1.00 27.19
N TYR A 189 -8.99 1.71 27.39
CA TYR A 189 -8.01 1.34 28.41
C TYR A 189 -8.61 1.64 29.78
N ILE A 190 -9.04 0.59 30.49
CA ILE A 190 -9.46 0.70 31.88
C ILE A 190 -8.19 0.61 32.74
N GLN A 191 -7.63 1.75 33.11
CA GLN A 191 -6.63 1.76 34.20
C GLN A 191 -7.36 1.57 35.54
N LYS A 192 -7.10 0.45 36.17
CA LYS A 192 -7.55 0.21 37.55
C LYS A 192 -6.54 0.83 38.50
N LYS A 193 -6.89 1.95 39.12
CA LYS A 193 -6.09 2.53 40.20
C LYS A 193 -6.75 2.21 41.53
N LYS A 194 -6.00 1.58 42.42
CA LYS A 194 -6.46 1.27 43.78
C LYS A 194 -6.37 2.53 44.64
N LYS A 195 -7.47 2.97 45.21
CA LYS A 195 -7.49 4.05 46.20
C LYS A 195 -8.25 3.50 47.42
N GLY A 196 -7.52 3.08 48.40
CA GLY A 196 -8.09 2.32 49.54
C GLY A 196 -8.59 0.95 49.08
N ASN A 197 -9.73 0.51 49.61
CA ASN A 197 -10.37 -0.76 49.25
C ASN A 197 -11.34 -0.69 48.06
N THR A 198 -11.41 0.41 47.31
CA THR A 198 -12.37 0.60 46.22
C THR A 198 -11.66 0.85 44.91
N TRP A 199 -12.13 0.23 43.83
CA TRP A 199 -11.65 0.40 42.48
C TRP A 199 -12.43 1.49 41.75
N ILE A 200 -11.75 2.51 41.22
CA ILE A 200 -12.36 3.60 40.42
C ILE A 200 -12.01 3.36 38.94
N LYS A 201 -13.04 3.32 38.08
CA LYS A 201 -12.88 3.30 36.62
C LYS A 201 -12.69 4.71 36.11
N LYS A 202 -11.53 5.03 35.56
CA LYS A 202 -11.28 6.29 34.85
C LYS A 202 -11.26 6.02 33.34
N LYS A 203 -12.12 6.72 32.61
CA LYS A 203 -12.13 6.71 31.13
C LYS A 203 -11.20 7.79 30.65
N GLU A 204 -10.07 7.46 30.06
CA GLU A 204 -9.23 8.44 29.37
C GLU A 204 -9.40 8.26 27.86
N LYS A 205 -9.73 9.35 27.16
CA LYS A 205 -9.63 9.42 25.69
C LYS A 205 -8.18 9.60 25.33
N LYS A 206 -7.59 8.66 24.61
CA LYS A 206 -6.31 8.91 23.94
C LYS A 206 -6.54 9.88 22.78
N SER A 207 -5.81 10.99 22.76
CA SER A 207 -5.77 11.90 21.64
C SER A 207 -5.19 11.17 20.43
N SER A 208 -5.83 11.37 19.29
CA SER A 208 -5.44 10.85 17.99
C SER A 208 -4.01 11.28 17.63
N ILE A 209 -3.17 10.31 17.30
CA ILE A 209 -1.89 10.59 16.64
C ILE A 209 -2.21 10.63 15.15
N SER A 210 -2.00 11.80 14.52
CA SER A 210 -2.10 11.94 13.07
C SER A 210 -1.05 11.04 12.42
N GLY A 211 -1.50 10.14 11.54
CA GLY A 211 -0.61 9.24 10.82
C GLY A 211 0.11 9.94 9.67
N SER A 212 0.96 10.90 9.97
CA SER A 212 2.08 11.24 9.12
C SER A 212 3.09 10.11 9.30
N ILE A 213 3.57 9.49 8.22
CA ILE A 213 4.72 8.59 8.28
C ILE A 213 5.90 9.48 8.70
N ASP A 214 6.21 9.46 9.99
CA ASP A 214 7.44 10.06 10.50
C ASP A 214 8.58 9.14 10.08
N LEU A 215 9.48 9.66 9.25
CA LEU A 215 10.65 8.94 8.76
C LEU A 215 11.63 8.56 9.86
N SER A 216 11.49 9.11 11.07
CA SER A 216 12.31 8.77 12.24
C SER A 216 12.05 7.35 12.76
N ASP A 217 10.83 6.84 12.66
CA ASP A 217 10.47 5.49 13.15
C ASP A 217 10.98 4.35 12.25
N ALA A 218 11.40 4.66 11.01
CA ALA A 218 11.95 3.68 10.08
C ALA A 218 13.44 3.35 10.36
N ILE A 219 14.10 4.12 11.26
CA ILE A 219 15.55 3.99 11.53
C ILE A 219 15.81 3.14 12.79
N GLU A 220 14.84 2.99 13.69
CA GLU A 220 15.04 2.28 14.98
C GLU A 220 14.62 0.80 14.99
N ALA A 221 14.13 0.25 13.87
CA ALA A 221 13.61 -1.13 13.85
C ALA A 221 14.62 -2.21 13.41
N ASP A 222 15.90 -1.86 13.13
CA ASP A 222 16.94 -2.82 12.75
C ASP A 222 18.33 -2.42 13.34
N LEU A 223 18.48 -2.48 14.66
CA LEU A 223 19.76 -2.66 15.35
C LEU A 223 19.61 -3.75 16.41
#